data_8017ba7804f9aba4160652465e03bf5e
#
_entry.id   8017ba7804f9aba4160652465e03bf5e
#
_cell.length_a   1.000
_cell.length_b   1.000
_cell.length_c   1.000
_cell.angle_alpha   90.00
_cell.angle_beta   90.00
_cell.angle_gamma   90.00
#
_symmetry.space_group_name_H-M   'P 1'
#
loop_
_entity.id
_entity.type
_entity.pdbx_description
1 polymer ?
#
loop_
_entity_poly.entity_id
_entity_poly.type
_entity_poly.pdbx_seq_one_letter_code
_entity_poly.pdbx_strand_id
1 'polypeptide(L)'
;PTINPLNYETDLINVPGELVIAADIRFKNNPTVSVFDNGQLTVRGTDALSMKKYTQSHTLSGYDDNNWSYRNPVYTNLLSESGAMRADSVIYKLNLKREYWQFITLPFDVNRADMQVDNDALFVIRYYDGKARANGETGNWKDVPADGTLQAGTGYIIQANKQTQLTLKAINNDNKNRLFSGNALKRTLNEYASEFAHNASWNFIGNPYPCFYDIYYMDYISPITIWDTRNRTYTAVSTEDDSYILSPMQAFFIQKPVEMKEISFSAEGRQLNATVRQRTTTRSTVSPNRTVFNFTLNDDTYTDRTRVVINPEASMDYEMSRDAAKFMSDDKDVPQLFTLDATGRYYAINERPLSNGTVSVGIYAGKAGTYTLSLADATVTADEVILTDKLTGSKTRLDLDSYTFTTEAGFCTDRFELRLTTRTITGVEETQDTNTAQVTAGAGQILISAQPGDEMRVCNVTGQVIEHRILTQSSISLPVAPGFYIVTIGKETFKIM
;
A
#
# COMPACT_ATOMS: atom_id res chain seq x y z
N PRO A 1 -15.91 9.39 -25.17
CA PRO A 1 -15.81 9.94 -26.53
C PRO A 1 -14.44 10.58 -26.76
N THR A 2 -13.91 10.42 -27.94
CA THR A 2 -12.66 11.03 -28.38
C THR A 2 -13.00 12.26 -29.21
N ILE A 3 -12.42 13.42 -28.87
CA ILE A 3 -12.59 14.65 -29.61
C ILE A 3 -11.39 14.79 -30.55
N ASN A 4 -11.64 14.90 -31.86
CA ASN A 4 -10.62 15.08 -32.89
C ASN A 4 -10.36 16.58 -33.18
N PRO A 5 -9.18 16.98 -33.73
CA PRO A 5 -8.75 18.37 -33.83
C PRO A 5 -9.64 19.18 -34.76
N LEU A 6 -10.52 19.97 -34.21
CA LEU A 6 -11.28 21.01 -34.86
C LEU A 6 -11.39 22.21 -33.95
N ASN A 7 -11.53 23.41 -34.52
CA ASN A 7 -11.79 24.62 -33.74
C ASN A 7 -13.19 24.53 -33.09
N TYR A 8 -13.25 24.17 -31.79
CA TYR A 8 -14.49 24.10 -31.07
C TYR A 8 -14.86 25.47 -30.46
N GLU A 9 -16.12 25.82 -30.62
CA GLU A 9 -16.73 26.91 -29.86
C GLU A 9 -17.53 26.30 -28.71
N THR A 10 -16.90 26.14 -27.57
CA THR A 10 -17.58 25.76 -26.34
C THR A 10 -17.00 26.52 -25.17
N ASP A 11 -17.87 27.00 -24.29
CA ASP A 11 -17.50 27.68 -23.06
C ASP A 11 -17.53 26.73 -21.86
N LEU A 12 -18.06 25.51 -22.03
CA LEU A 12 -18.23 24.54 -20.94
C LEU A 12 -17.97 23.11 -21.42
N ILE A 13 -17.09 22.42 -20.70
CA ILE A 13 -16.82 20.99 -20.84
C ILE A 13 -17.11 20.31 -19.50
N ASN A 14 -18.14 19.48 -19.47
CA ASN A 14 -18.51 18.67 -18.30
C ASN A 14 -18.09 17.21 -18.53
N VAL A 15 -17.39 16.62 -17.56
CA VAL A 15 -16.84 15.27 -17.64
C VAL A 15 -17.37 14.43 -16.47
N PRO A 16 -18.57 13.83 -16.59
CA PRO A 16 -19.12 12.89 -15.59
C PRO A 16 -18.68 11.45 -15.83
N GLY A 17 -17.96 11.17 -16.91
CA GLY A 17 -17.44 9.90 -17.33
C GLY A 17 -16.07 10.05 -17.98
N GLU A 18 -15.68 9.15 -18.88
CA GLU A 18 -14.40 9.20 -19.56
C GLU A 18 -14.40 10.19 -20.73
N LEU A 19 -13.46 11.12 -20.74
CA LEU A 19 -13.16 11.99 -21.86
C LEU A 19 -11.64 11.95 -22.17
N VAL A 20 -11.31 11.57 -23.40
CA VAL A 20 -9.93 11.58 -23.91
C VAL A 20 -9.79 12.66 -24.97
N ILE A 21 -8.90 13.62 -24.75
CA ILE A 21 -8.44 14.62 -25.73
C ILE A 21 -7.14 14.09 -26.32
N ALA A 22 -7.25 13.40 -27.47
CA ALA A 22 -6.15 12.62 -28.06
C ALA A 22 -5.21 13.42 -28.95
N ALA A 23 -5.61 14.64 -29.36
CA ALA A 23 -4.86 15.49 -30.25
C ALA A 23 -4.93 16.96 -29.78
N ASP A 24 -4.10 17.80 -30.39
CA ASP A 24 -4.08 19.21 -30.12
C ASP A 24 -5.40 19.87 -30.54
N ILE A 25 -6.13 20.39 -29.55
CA ILE A 25 -7.41 21.04 -29.73
C ILE A 25 -7.27 22.51 -29.36
N ARG A 26 -7.69 23.35 -30.26
CA ARG A 26 -7.82 24.79 -29.99
C ARG A 26 -9.29 25.12 -29.77
N PHE A 27 -9.59 25.60 -28.58
CA PHE A 27 -10.87 26.23 -28.30
C PHE A 27 -10.77 27.71 -28.63
N LYS A 28 -11.76 28.26 -29.33
CA LYS A 28 -11.79 29.70 -29.65
C LYS A 28 -11.85 30.56 -28.39
N ASN A 29 -12.59 30.07 -27.39
CA ASN A 29 -12.66 30.66 -26.06
C ASN A 29 -12.01 29.67 -25.07
N ASN A 30 -11.34 30.18 -24.04
CA ASN A 30 -10.86 29.34 -22.96
C ASN A 30 -12.06 28.70 -22.21
N PRO A 31 -12.33 27.41 -22.31
CA PRO A 31 -13.52 26.82 -21.70
C PRO A 31 -13.41 26.73 -20.17
N THR A 32 -14.54 26.62 -19.52
CA THR A 32 -14.64 26.11 -18.16
C THR A 32 -14.73 24.59 -18.23
N VAL A 33 -13.82 23.87 -17.55
CA VAL A 33 -13.78 22.41 -17.51
C VAL A 33 -14.12 21.91 -16.11
N SER A 34 -15.06 20.99 -16.02
CA SER A 34 -15.49 20.39 -14.75
C SER A 34 -15.46 18.87 -14.84
N VAL A 35 -14.69 18.22 -13.95
CA VAL A 35 -14.60 16.77 -13.79
C VAL A 35 -15.26 16.40 -12.47
N PHE A 36 -16.31 15.57 -12.52
CA PHE A 36 -17.13 15.24 -11.35
C PHE A 36 -17.69 13.81 -11.45
N ASP A 37 -18.34 13.34 -10.42
CA ASP A 37 -18.78 11.96 -10.24
C ASP A 37 -17.63 10.98 -10.49
N ASN A 38 -17.56 9.99 -11.16
CA ASN A 38 -16.39 9.16 -11.47
C ASN A 38 -15.62 9.64 -12.70
N GLY A 39 -15.72 10.93 -13.05
CA GLY A 39 -15.14 11.50 -14.27
C GLY A 39 -13.66 11.29 -14.39
N GLN A 40 -13.21 11.00 -15.62
CA GLN A 40 -11.81 10.80 -15.99
C GLN A 40 -11.49 11.65 -17.22
N LEU A 41 -10.58 12.60 -17.07
CA LEU A 41 -10.08 13.42 -18.16
C LEU A 41 -8.64 13.04 -18.50
N THR A 42 -8.40 12.59 -19.73
CA THR A 42 -7.06 12.34 -20.25
C THR A 42 -6.74 13.33 -21.36
N VAL A 43 -5.59 14.00 -21.28
CA VAL A 43 -5.12 14.94 -22.30
C VAL A 43 -3.76 14.48 -22.82
N ARG A 44 -3.70 14.15 -24.12
CA ARG A 44 -2.51 13.62 -24.82
C ARG A 44 -1.86 14.61 -25.76
N GLY A 45 -2.59 15.66 -26.13
CA GLY A 45 -2.09 16.69 -27.07
C GLY A 45 -0.87 17.43 -26.53
N THR A 46 -0.02 17.93 -27.41
CA THR A 46 1.19 18.71 -27.12
C THR A 46 0.91 20.22 -27.05
N ASP A 47 -0.14 20.68 -27.69
CA ASP A 47 -0.58 22.07 -27.59
C ASP A 47 -1.28 22.34 -26.25
N ALA A 48 -1.06 23.53 -25.73
CA ALA A 48 -1.60 23.90 -24.42
C ALA A 48 -3.15 24.02 -24.46
N LEU A 49 -3.81 23.14 -23.71
CA LEU A 49 -5.22 23.35 -23.38
C LEU A 49 -5.32 24.48 -22.36
N SER A 50 -5.69 25.66 -22.83
CA SER A 50 -5.93 26.82 -21.96
C SER A 50 -7.39 26.86 -21.52
N MET A 51 -7.60 26.98 -20.20
CA MET A 51 -8.92 26.99 -19.58
C MET A 51 -9.13 28.28 -18.78
N LYS A 52 -10.33 28.84 -18.81
CA LYS A 52 -10.73 29.93 -17.92
C LYS A 52 -10.83 29.42 -16.48
N LYS A 53 -11.36 28.21 -16.33
CA LYS A 53 -11.56 27.58 -15.01
C LYS A 53 -11.48 26.07 -15.14
N TYR A 54 -10.77 25.44 -14.21
CA TYR A 54 -10.75 23.99 -14.01
C TYR A 54 -11.34 23.64 -12.65
N THR A 55 -12.26 22.70 -12.62
CA THR A 55 -12.87 22.20 -11.37
C THR A 55 -12.77 20.69 -11.33
N GLN A 56 -12.31 20.14 -10.22
CA GLN A 56 -12.27 18.70 -9.96
C GLN A 56 -12.98 18.42 -8.63
N SER A 57 -13.89 17.43 -8.64
CA SER A 57 -14.74 17.13 -7.48
C SER A 57 -14.44 15.72 -6.98
N HIS A 58 -14.26 15.58 -5.67
CA HIS A 58 -14.07 14.30 -5.00
C HIS A 58 -15.06 14.14 -3.85
N THR A 59 -15.47 12.91 -3.58
CA THR A 59 -16.24 12.55 -2.38
C THR A 59 -15.37 11.69 -1.48
N LEU A 60 -15.15 12.14 -0.26
CA LEU A 60 -14.40 11.39 0.74
C LEU A 60 -15.31 10.37 1.43
N SER A 61 -14.71 9.29 1.94
CA SER A 61 -15.43 8.23 2.65
C SER A 61 -16.07 8.73 3.95
N GLY A 62 -17.03 8.00 4.48
CA GLY A 62 -17.68 8.28 5.75
C GLY A 62 -19.17 7.98 5.74
N TYR A 63 -19.88 8.36 6.79
CA TYR A 63 -21.33 8.17 6.88
C TYR A 63 -22.11 9.21 6.09
N ASP A 64 -23.14 8.75 5.41
CA ASP A 64 -24.11 9.61 4.72
C ASP A 64 -25.18 10.05 5.72
N ASP A 65 -25.36 11.35 5.90
CA ASP A 65 -26.34 11.92 6.86
C ASP A 65 -27.79 11.58 6.52
N ASN A 66 -28.09 11.25 5.26
CA ASN A 66 -29.45 10.97 4.81
C ASN A 66 -29.92 9.55 5.14
N ASN A 67 -29.00 8.58 5.13
CA ASN A 67 -29.35 7.17 5.31
C ASN A 67 -28.47 6.41 6.30
N TRP A 68 -27.56 7.10 6.97
CA TRP A 68 -26.67 6.53 8.01
C TRP A 68 -25.86 5.31 7.56
N SER A 69 -25.59 5.22 6.27
CA SER A 69 -24.78 4.16 5.69
C SER A 69 -23.37 4.64 5.36
N TYR A 70 -22.37 3.79 5.60
CA TYR A 70 -21.01 4.09 5.18
C TYR A 70 -20.92 4.12 3.66
N ARG A 71 -20.30 5.15 3.13
CA ARG A 71 -20.05 5.34 1.71
C ARG A 71 -18.56 5.31 1.43
N ASN A 72 -18.16 4.53 0.46
CA ASN A 72 -16.81 4.54 -0.06
C ASN A 72 -16.51 5.88 -0.75
N PRO A 73 -15.23 6.28 -0.83
CA PRO A 73 -14.84 7.49 -1.54
C PRO A 73 -15.12 7.38 -3.04
N VAL A 74 -15.38 8.52 -3.67
CA VAL A 74 -15.51 8.66 -5.12
C VAL A 74 -14.47 9.66 -5.60
N TYR A 75 -13.55 9.22 -6.42
CA TYR A 75 -12.47 10.05 -6.94
C TYR A 75 -12.63 10.31 -8.43
N THR A 76 -12.40 11.55 -8.82
CA THR A 76 -12.22 11.94 -10.22
C THR A 76 -10.74 11.95 -10.57
N ASN A 77 -10.42 11.86 -11.86
CA ASN A 77 -9.06 11.75 -12.32
C ASN A 77 -8.74 12.72 -13.44
N LEU A 78 -7.54 13.29 -13.41
CA LEU A 78 -6.94 14.02 -14.49
C LEU A 78 -5.57 13.43 -14.81
N LEU A 79 -5.38 13.01 -16.05
CA LEU A 79 -4.12 12.55 -16.58
C LEU A 79 -3.68 13.45 -17.73
N SER A 80 -2.68 14.30 -17.49
CA SER A 80 -2.02 15.09 -18.53
C SER A 80 -0.73 14.39 -18.94
N GLU A 81 -0.66 13.86 -20.16
CA GLU A 81 0.53 13.16 -20.64
C GLU A 81 1.62 14.14 -21.09
N SER A 82 1.23 15.26 -21.68
CA SER A 82 2.18 16.26 -22.22
C SER A 82 2.54 17.37 -21.23
N GLY A 83 1.76 17.57 -20.18
CA GLY A 83 1.91 18.72 -19.27
C GLY A 83 1.54 20.08 -19.89
N ALA A 84 0.93 20.09 -21.08
CA ALA A 84 0.58 21.29 -21.84
C ALA A 84 -0.81 21.85 -21.48
N MET A 85 -1.20 21.77 -20.23
CA MET A 85 -2.46 22.34 -19.72
C MET A 85 -2.20 23.55 -18.82
N ARG A 86 -3.12 24.51 -18.86
CA ARG A 86 -3.13 25.66 -17.93
C ARG A 86 -4.54 26.14 -17.69
N ALA A 87 -4.79 26.69 -16.50
CA ALA A 87 -6.07 27.29 -16.14
C ALA A 87 -5.86 28.60 -15.38
N ASP A 88 -6.69 29.62 -15.68
CA ASP A 88 -6.65 30.89 -14.95
C ASP A 88 -7.11 30.68 -13.50
N SER A 89 -8.04 29.77 -13.27
CA SER A 89 -8.54 29.41 -11.95
C SER A 89 -8.65 27.89 -11.80
N VAL A 90 -8.16 27.35 -10.68
CA VAL A 90 -8.26 25.93 -10.30
C VAL A 90 -9.03 25.81 -9.00
N ILE A 91 -10.03 24.94 -8.98
CA ILE A 91 -10.90 24.69 -7.83
C ILE A 91 -11.02 23.18 -7.60
N TYR A 92 -10.79 22.75 -6.36
CA TYR A 92 -11.22 21.45 -5.88
C TYR A 92 -12.50 21.58 -5.05
N LYS A 93 -13.43 20.66 -5.27
CA LYS A 93 -14.63 20.49 -4.48
C LYS A 93 -14.58 19.17 -3.75
N LEU A 94 -14.58 19.21 -2.42
CA LEU A 94 -14.53 18.04 -1.58
C LEU A 94 -15.87 17.84 -0.90
N ASN A 95 -16.57 16.77 -1.25
CA ASN A 95 -17.75 16.36 -0.50
C ASN A 95 -17.26 15.58 0.72
N LEU A 96 -17.32 16.22 1.88
CA LEU A 96 -16.99 15.64 3.16
C LEU A 96 -18.21 14.92 3.71
N LYS A 97 -18.02 13.70 4.19
CA LYS A 97 -18.99 12.95 4.98
C LYS A 97 -18.79 13.26 6.46
N ARG A 98 -19.79 12.99 7.28
CA ARG A 98 -19.81 13.36 8.68
C ARG A 98 -18.77 12.58 9.52
N GLU A 99 -18.13 13.28 10.47
CA GLU A 99 -17.45 12.75 11.66
C GLU A 99 -16.23 11.83 11.46
N TYR A 100 -15.64 11.74 10.26
CA TYR A 100 -14.44 10.96 10.03
C TYR A 100 -13.24 11.83 9.69
N TRP A 101 -12.12 11.58 10.37
CA TRP A 101 -10.84 12.12 9.94
C TRP A 101 -10.45 11.51 8.59
N GLN A 102 -10.06 12.38 7.68
CA GLN A 102 -9.59 12.01 6.36
C GLN A 102 -8.16 12.52 6.18
N PHE A 103 -7.30 11.67 5.64
CA PHE A 103 -5.96 12.07 5.22
C PHE A 103 -6.05 12.66 3.82
N ILE A 104 -5.68 13.93 3.69
CA ILE A 104 -5.72 14.63 2.41
C ILE A 104 -4.39 15.33 2.10
N THR A 105 -4.11 15.50 0.82
CA THR A 105 -3.10 16.41 0.28
C THR A 105 -3.66 17.14 -0.91
N LEU A 106 -3.07 18.28 -1.24
CA LEU A 106 -3.48 19.08 -2.39
C LEU A 106 -2.31 19.22 -3.37
N PRO A 107 -2.56 19.20 -4.69
CA PRO A 107 -1.52 19.41 -5.69
C PRO A 107 -1.17 20.89 -5.92
N PHE A 108 -1.78 21.80 -5.17
CA PHE A 108 -1.59 23.25 -5.22
C PHE A 108 -1.77 23.88 -3.84
N ASP A 109 -1.25 25.10 -3.66
CA ASP A 109 -1.40 25.85 -2.41
C ASP A 109 -2.79 26.46 -2.28
N VAL A 110 -3.32 26.50 -1.06
CA VAL A 110 -4.64 27.05 -0.74
C VAL A 110 -4.53 27.94 0.51
N ASN A 111 -5.05 29.18 0.46
CA ASN A 111 -5.22 29.96 1.67
C ASN A 111 -6.37 29.40 2.51
N ARG A 112 -6.13 29.17 3.78
CA ARG A 112 -7.15 28.69 4.72
C ARG A 112 -8.36 29.64 4.78
N ALA A 113 -8.13 30.96 4.70
CA ALA A 113 -9.16 31.98 4.72
C ALA A 113 -10.10 31.96 3.49
N ASP A 114 -9.62 31.43 2.35
CA ASP A 114 -10.39 31.35 1.10
C ASP A 114 -11.23 30.06 0.99
N MET A 115 -11.12 29.15 1.97
CA MET A 115 -11.90 27.92 1.99
C MET A 115 -13.35 28.20 2.33
N GLN A 116 -14.27 27.64 1.55
CA GLN A 116 -15.71 27.83 1.71
C GLN A 116 -16.41 26.50 1.93
N VAL A 117 -17.37 26.47 2.84
CA VAL A 117 -18.24 25.33 3.11
C VAL A 117 -19.68 25.66 2.82
N ASP A 118 -20.42 24.66 2.38
CA ASP A 118 -21.86 24.77 2.25
C ASP A 118 -22.57 24.45 3.59
N ASN A 119 -23.81 24.81 3.73
CA ASN A 119 -24.72 24.41 4.82
C ASN A 119 -24.28 24.82 6.24
N ASP A 120 -23.55 25.91 6.42
CA ASP A 120 -23.03 26.36 7.71
C ASP A 120 -22.33 25.24 8.49
N ALA A 121 -21.63 24.35 7.78
CA ALA A 121 -20.86 23.29 8.39
C ALA A 121 -19.60 23.86 9.04
N LEU A 122 -19.19 23.22 10.12
CA LEU A 122 -17.90 23.47 10.73
C LEU A 122 -16.92 22.37 10.30
N PHE A 123 -15.69 22.76 10.01
CA PHE A 123 -14.63 21.83 9.71
C PHE A 123 -13.35 22.20 10.46
N VAL A 124 -12.56 21.18 10.74
CA VAL A 124 -11.21 21.28 11.32
C VAL A 124 -10.21 20.74 10.32
N ILE A 125 -9.11 21.46 10.16
CA ILE A 125 -7.99 20.98 9.36
C ILE A 125 -6.69 21.15 10.14
N ARG A 126 -5.87 20.08 10.18
CA ARG A 126 -4.62 20.01 10.95
C ARG A 126 -3.47 19.54 10.09
N TYR A 127 -2.29 20.04 10.40
CA TYR A 127 -1.01 19.52 9.90
C TYR A 127 -0.32 18.68 10.97
N TYR A 128 0.62 17.86 10.55
CA TYR A 128 1.41 17.02 11.45
C TYR A 128 2.74 17.70 11.80
N ASP A 129 3.03 17.80 13.08
CA ASP A 129 4.30 18.34 13.60
C ASP A 129 5.30 17.19 13.86
N GLY A 130 6.11 16.87 12.82
CA GLY A 130 7.14 15.85 12.91
C GLY A 130 8.26 16.19 13.90
N LYS A 131 8.50 17.49 14.17
CA LYS A 131 9.47 17.94 15.17
C LYS A 131 8.98 17.66 16.59
N ALA A 132 7.71 17.92 16.87
CA ALA A 132 7.10 17.57 18.14
C ALA A 132 7.20 16.07 18.42
N ARG A 133 6.93 15.22 17.40
CA ARG A 133 7.13 13.78 17.54
C ARG A 133 8.58 13.40 17.84
N ALA A 134 9.54 13.97 17.12
CA ALA A 134 10.95 13.70 17.32
C ALA A 134 11.41 14.04 18.75
N ASN A 135 10.81 15.06 19.37
CA ASN A 135 11.03 15.47 20.76
C ASN A 135 10.29 14.58 21.78
N GLY A 136 9.49 13.60 21.35
CA GLY A 136 8.65 12.77 22.23
C GLY A 136 7.43 13.51 22.82
N GLU A 137 7.03 14.63 22.22
CA GLU A 137 5.85 15.39 22.63
C GLU A 137 4.56 14.67 22.24
N THR A 138 3.51 14.88 23.01
CA THR A 138 2.14 14.45 22.68
C THR A 138 1.40 15.54 21.89
N GLY A 139 0.34 15.18 21.18
CA GLY A 139 -0.48 16.16 20.43
C GLY A 139 0.23 16.70 19.19
N ASN A 140 0.76 15.81 18.36
CA ASN A 140 1.49 16.16 17.14
C ASN A 140 0.60 16.77 16.04
N TRP A 141 -0.72 16.69 16.16
CA TRP A 141 -1.64 17.35 15.27
C TRP A 141 -1.90 18.79 15.70
N LYS A 142 -1.55 19.73 14.84
CA LYS A 142 -1.69 21.18 15.09
C LYS A 142 -2.70 21.77 14.10
N ASP A 143 -3.57 22.65 14.58
CA ASP A 143 -4.55 23.34 13.73
C ASP A 143 -3.82 24.23 12.71
N VAL A 144 -4.28 24.21 11.46
CA VAL A 144 -3.82 25.20 10.48
C VAL A 144 -4.42 26.56 10.86
N PRO A 145 -3.61 27.62 11.08
CA PRO A 145 -4.11 28.95 11.44
C PRO A 145 -5.11 29.50 10.41
N ALA A 146 -6.06 30.33 10.85
CA ALA A 146 -7.08 30.88 9.98
C ALA A 146 -6.50 31.69 8.79
N ASP A 147 -5.37 32.35 9.00
CA ASP A 147 -4.59 33.09 8.01
C ASP A 147 -3.48 32.26 7.35
N GLY A 148 -3.42 30.98 7.67
CA GLY A 148 -2.39 30.07 7.17
C GLY A 148 -2.63 29.62 5.74
N THR A 149 -1.59 29.01 5.16
CA THR A 149 -1.62 28.43 3.81
C THR A 149 -1.42 26.91 3.88
N LEU A 150 -2.30 26.15 3.23
CA LEU A 150 -2.10 24.75 2.95
C LEU A 150 -1.13 24.63 1.77
N GLN A 151 0.00 23.98 1.99
CA GLN A 151 1.05 23.84 0.98
C GLN A 151 0.84 22.59 0.12
N ALA A 152 1.07 22.72 -1.18
CA ALA A 152 1.00 21.62 -2.12
C ALA A 152 1.88 20.42 -1.70
N GLY A 153 1.34 19.20 -1.79
CA GLY A 153 2.03 17.96 -1.45
C GLY A 153 2.30 17.73 0.04
N THR A 154 1.87 18.65 0.91
CA THR A 154 1.84 18.42 2.37
C THR A 154 0.59 17.65 2.74
N GLY A 155 0.72 16.69 3.67
CA GLY A 155 -0.40 15.97 4.23
C GLY A 155 -1.14 16.80 5.29
N TYR A 156 -2.45 16.67 5.31
CA TYR A 156 -3.35 17.26 6.30
C TYR A 156 -4.39 16.23 6.72
N ILE A 157 -4.94 16.40 7.91
CA ILE A 157 -6.19 15.72 8.28
C ILE A 157 -7.32 16.73 8.29
N ILE A 158 -8.48 16.29 7.83
CA ILE A 158 -9.70 17.11 7.80
C ILE A 158 -10.90 16.32 8.32
N GLN A 159 -11.78 17.00 9.02
CA GLN A 159 -13.05 16.47 9.50
C GLN A 159 -14.11 17.56 9.46
N ALA A 160 -15.36 17.20 9.18
CA ALA A 160 -16.52 18.09 9.27
C ALA A 160 -17.55 17.56 10.27
N ASN A 161 -18.28 18.46 10.92
CA ASN A 161 -19.30 18.09 11.91
C ASN A 161 -20.60 17.56 11.27
N LYS A 162 -20.78 17.77 9.96
CA LYS A 162 -21.90 17.27 9.15
C LYS A 162 -21.46 17.13 7.69
N GLN A 163 -22.27 16.46 6.89
CA GLN A 163 -22.04 16.35 5.45
C GLN A 163 -22.04 17.73 4.80
N THR A 164 -21.00 18.06 4.05
CA THR A 164 -20.83 19.36 3.41
C THR A 164 -19.95 19.25 2.16
N GLN A 165 -20.03 20.25 1.28
CA GLN A 165 -19.06 20.46 0.21
C GLN A 165 -18.10 21.58 0.61
N LEU A 166 -16.83 21.27 0.64
CA LEU A 166 -15.74 22.22 0.84
C LEU A 166 -15.18 22.65 -0.51
N THR A 167 -15.10 23.93 -0.76
CA THR A 167 -14.49 24.52 -1.95
C THR A 167 -13.10 25.03 -1.62
N LEU A 168 -12.10 24.52 -2.35
CA LEU A 168 -10.68 24.84 -2.24
C LEU A 168 -10.23 25.54 -3.52
N LYS A 169 -9.78 26.78 -3.41
CA LYS A 169 -9.32 27.57 -4.55
C LYS A 169 -7.80 27.67 -4.51
N ALA A 170 -7.15 27.27 -5.60
CA ALA A 170 -5.70 27.41 -5.74
C ALA A 170 -5.28 28.88 -5.70
N ILE A 171 -4.22 29.17 -4.98
CA ILE A 171 -3.58 30.48 -4.99
C ILE A 171 -3.05 30.73 -6.40
N ASN A 172 -3.12 31.99 -6.87
CA ASN A 172 -2.63 32.37 -8.19
C ASN A 172 -1.11 32.49 -8.21
N ASN A 173 -0.44 31.35 -8.18
CA ASN A 173 1.00 31.17 -8.23
C ASN A 173 1.38 30.04 -9.20
N ASP A 174 2.66 29.83 -9.44
CA ASP A 174 3.15 28.78 -10.34
C ASP A 174 2.81 27.35 -9.85
N ASN A 175 2.57 27.18 -8.55
CA ASN A 175 2.23 25.87 -7.97
C ASN A 175 0.90 25.30 -8.48
N LYS A 176 -0.08 26.13 -8.84
CA LYS A 176 -1.34 25.65 -9.43
C LYS A 176 -1.12 24.86 -10.74
N ASN A 177 -0.05 25.18 -11.47
CA ASN A 177 0.27 24.52 -12.73
C ASN A 177 0.88 23.13 -12.54
N ARG A 178 1.35 22.79 -11.32
CA ARG A 178 1.86 21.44 -10.99
C ARG A 178 0.77 20.37 -11.13
N LEU A 179 -0.50 20.74 -10.93
CA LEU A 179 -1.65 19.88 -11.17
C LEU A 179 -1.63 19.27 -12.58
N PHE A 180 -1.19 20.03 -13.56
CA PHE A 180 -1.18 19.64 -14.97
C PHE A 180 0.16 19.05 -15.44
N SER A 181 1.10 18.82 -14.53
CA SER A 181 2.45 18.35 -14.89
C SER A 181 2.41 16.95 -15.51
N GLY A 182 3.05 16.84 -16.67
CA GLY A 182 3.37 15.55 -17.32
C GLY A 182 4.66 14.89 -16.80
N ASN A 183 5.42 15.58 -15.96
CA ASN A 183 6.76 15.19 -15.50
C ASN A 183 6.72 14.58 -14.09
N ALA A 184 7.84 13.97 -13.69
CA ALA A 184 8.08 13.58 -12.31
C ALA A 184 7.97 14.79 -11.37
N LEU A 185 7.33 14.59 -10.22
CA LEU A 185 7.19 15.60 -9.18
C LEU A 185 8.03 15.22 -7.97
N LYS A 186 8.65 16.23 -7.36
CA LYS A 186 9.55 16.06 -6.23
C LYS A 186 9.02 16.76 -4.99
N ARG A 187 9.30 16.17 -3.81
CA ARG A 187 8.99 16.75 -2.52
C ARG A 187 10.19 16.70 -1.61
N THR A 188 10.61 17.86 -1.09
CA THR A 188 11.64 17.97 -0.06
C THR A 188 11.13 17.35 1.25
N LEU A 189 11.99 16.60 1.93
CA LEU A 189 11.72 15.97 3.20
C LEU A 189 12.43 16.70 4.33
N ASN A 190 11.74 16.89 5.43
CA ASN A 190 12.30 17.50 6.64
C ASN A 190 13.02 16.45 7.47
N GLU A 191 14.14 16.84 8.05
CA GLU A 191 14.88 16.05 9.00
C GLU A 191 14.60 16.54 10.43
N TYR A 192 14.28 15.61 11.31
CA TYR A 192 14.02 15.87 12.71
C TYR A 192 14.80 14.85 13.54
N ALA A 193 15.91 15.29 14.16
CA ALA A 193 16.70 14.44 15.03
C ALA A 193 15.89 13.98 16.25
N SER A 194 16.08 12.74 16.66
CA SER A 194 15.48 12.16 17.86
C SER A 194 16.46 11.18 18.51
N GLU A 195 16.39 11.03 19.83
CA GLU A 195 17.11 9.98 20.57
C GLU A 195 16.65 8.59 20.17
N PHE A 196 15.39 8.47 19.68
CA PHE A 196 14.79 7.21 19.27
C PHE A 196 14.57 7.20 17.77
N ALA A 197 15.27 6.30 17.06
CA ALA A 197 15.20 6.17 15.59
C ALA A 197 13.76 6.08 15.07
N HIS A 198 12.87 5.37 15.79
CA HIS A 198 11.45 5.21 15.39
C HIS A 198 10.61 6.49 15.51
N ASN A 199 11.11 7.56 16.15
CA ASN A 199 10.45 8.86 16.24
C ASN A 199 11.09 9.91 15.32
N ALA A 200 12.27 9.63 14.75
CA ALA A 200 13.01 10.57 13.94
C ALA A 200 12.40 10.80 12.56
N SER A 201 12.48 12.02 12.05
CA SER A 201 12.32 12.40 10.65
C SER A 201 11.01 11.97 9.97
N TRP A 202 9.90 11.91 10.71
CA TRP A 202 8.59 11.65 10.15
C TRP A 202 8.05 12.84 9.38
N ASN A 203 7.62 12.59 8.14
CA ASN A 203 7.02 13.55 7.24
C ASN A 203 5.62 13.10 6.84
N PHE A 204 4.67 14.01 6.83
CA PHE A 204 3.32 13.77 6.35
C PHE A 204 3.15 14.46 5.00
N ILE A 205 3.11 13.66 3.95
CA ILE A 205 3.08 14.08 2.54
C ILE A 205 1.95 13.37 1.82
N GLY A 206 1.78 13.58 0.52
CA GLY A 206 0.76 12.85 -0.22
C GLY A 206 1.01 12.74 -1.72
N ASN A 207 0.09 12.04 -2.38
CA ASN A 207 0.07 11.88 -3.83
C ASN A 207 0.03 13.25 -4.51
N PRO A 208 1.09 13.64 -5.26
CA PRO A 208 1.16 14.97 -5.86
C PRO A 208 0.34 15.10 -7.14
N TYR A 209 -0.24 14.01 -7.64
CA TYR A 209 -0.96 13.99 -8.90
C TYR A 209 -2.48 13.97 -8.69
N PRO A 210 -3.25 14.56 -9.60
CA PRO A 210 -4.71 14.58 -9.57
C PRO A 210 -5.34 13.28 -10.11
N CYS A 211 -4.66 12.17 -9.97
CA CYS A 211 -5.07 10.83 -10.40
C CYS A 211 -4.54 9.78 -9.40
N PHE A 212 -4.91 8.52 -9.58
CA PHE A 212 -4.32 7.42 -8.84
C PHE A 212 -2.82 7.30 -9.12
N TYR A 213 -2.08 6.77 -8.13
CA TYR A 213 -0.63 6.65 -8.23
C TYR A 213 -0.15 5.33 -7.63
N ASP A 214 0.61 4.55 -8.40
CA ASP A 214 1.23 3.32 -7.94
C ASP A 214 2.53 3.63 -7.18
N ILE A 215 2.58 3.27 -5.88
CA ILE A 215 3.74 3.53 -5.00
C ILE A 215 5.03 2.89 -5.50
N TYR A 216 4.96 1.85 -6.31
CA TYR A 216 6.12 1.22 -6.94
C TYR A 216 7.01 2.20 -7.71
N TYR A 217 6.45 3.27 -8.25
CA TYR A 217 7.17 4.26 -9.04
C TYR A 217 7.69 5.45 -8.23
N MET A 218 7.57 5.43 -6.90
CA MET A 218 8.30 6.35 -6.03
C MET A 218 9.77 5.91 -5.93
N ASP A 219 10.69 6.85 -5.79
CA ASP A 219 12.09 6.56 -5.43
C ASP A 219 12.27 6.37 -3.92
N TYR A 220 11.34 5.68 -3.29
CA TYR A 220 11.29 5.44 -1.85
C TYR A 220 11.03 3.96 -1.58
N ILE A 221 11.95 3.31 -0.86
CA ILE A 221 11.90 1.86 -0.63
C ILE A 221 11.48 1.46 0.79
N SER A 222 11.46 2.42 1.74
CA SER A 222 11.01 2.16 3.11
C SER A 222 9.49 2.07 3.21
N PRO A 223 8.93 1.48 4.28
CA PRO A 223 7.49 1.43 4.47
C PRO A 223 6.85 2.82 4.56
N ILE A 224 5.62 2.93 4.06
CA ILE A 224 4.76 4.10 4.26
C ILE A 224 3.64 3.76 5.26
N THR A 225 3.09 4.76 5.93
CA THR A 225 1.96 4.57 6.83
C THR A 225 0.76 5.37 6.35
N ILE A 226 -0.35 4.68 6.12
CA ILE A 226 -1.62 5.23 5.65
C ILE A 226 -2.67 5.19 6.75
N TRP A 227 -3.73 5.98 6.61
CA TRP A 227 -4.90 5.93 7.46
C TRP A 227 -6.00 5.10 6.81
N ASP A 228 -6.47 4.08 7.52
CA ASP A 228 -7.67 3.34 7.16
C ASP A 228 -8.89 4.01 7.82
N THR A 229 -9.63 4.79 7.06
CA THR A 229 -10.79 5.52 7.55
C THR A 229 -11.90 4.59 8.05
N ARG A 230 -12.04 3.40 7.45
CA ARG A 230 -13.07 2.44 7.85
C ARG A 230 -12.77 1.80 9.20
N ASN A 231 -11.55 1.34 9.37
CA ASN A 231 -11.11 0.70 10.61
C ASN A 231 -10.60 1.70 11.65
N ARG A 232 -10.43 2.97 11.27
CA ARG A 232 -9.90 4.04 12.12
C ARG A 232 -8.53 3.71 12.71
N THR A 233 -7.69 3.05 11.94
CA THR A 233 -6.35 2.62 12.31
C THR A 233 -5.30 3.10 11.32
N TYR A 234 -4.06 3.13 11.77
CA TYR A 234 -2.90 3.36 10.90
C TYR A 234 -2.37 2.03 10.39
N THR A 235 -2.22 1.94 9.08
CA THR A 235 -1.72 0.75 8.40
C THR A 235 -0.37 1.04 7.75
N ALA A 236 0.64 0.26 8.11
CA ALA A 236 1.92 0.28 7.40
C ALA A 236 1.83 -0.55 6.11
N VAL A 237 2.38 0.01 5.03
CA VAL A 237 2.43 -0.58 3.69
C VAL A 237 3.89 -0.65 3.28
N SER A 238 4.37 -1.84 2.96
CA SER A 238 5.70 -2.04 2.42
C SER A 238 5.71 -1.63 0.94
N THR A 239 6.65 -0.79 0.55
CA THR A 239 6.82 -0.42 -0.86
C THR A 239 7.46 -1.54 -1.69
N GLU A 240 8.02 -2.57 -1.04
CA GLU A 240 8.60 -3.74 -1.67
C GLU A 240 7.60 -4.90 -1.81
N ASP A 241 6.85 -5.19 -0.72
CA ASP A 241 5.97 -6.37 -0.68
C ASP A 241 4.55 -6.08 -1.14
N ASP A 242 4.08 -4.83 -0.94
CA ASP A 242 2.69 -4.48 -1.21
C ASP A 242 2.52 -3.85 -2.58
N SER A 243 1.42 -4.19 -3.22
CA SER A 243 0.96 -3.51 -4.42
C SER A 243 -0.12 -2.51 -4.03
N TYR A 244 0.29 -1.30 -3.68
CA TYR A 244 -0.62 -0.27 -3.20
C TYR A 244 -0.75 0.89 -4.18
N ILE A 245 -1.99 1.31 -4.42
CA ILE A 245 -2.32 2.43 -5.29
C ILE A 245 -2.87 3.56 -4.44
N LEU A 246 -2.13 4.66 -4.35
CA LEU A 246 -2.60 5.88 -3.72
C LEU A 246 -3.77 6.47 -4.50
N SER A 247 -4.83 6.80 -3.80
CA SER A 247 -5.94 7.57 -4.38
C SER A 247 -5.52 9.01 -4.70
N PRO A 248 -6.22 9.71 -5.61
CA PRO A 248 -6.08 11.15 -5.73
C PRO A 248 -6.21 11.81 -4.36
N MET A 249 -5.36 12.79 -4.05
CA MET A 249 -5.34 13.51 -2.79
C MET A 249 -5.02 12.68 -1.53
N GLN A 250 -4.67 11.41 -1.63
CA GLN A 250 -4.35 10.63 -0.45
C GLN A 250 -3.02 11.07 0.16
N ALA A 251 -3.04 11.43 1.44
CA ALA A 251 -1.84 11.67 2.22
C ALA A 251 -1.40 10.41 2.98
N PHE A 252 -0.12 10.35 3.30
CA PHE A 252 0.51 9.25 4.01
C PHE A 252 1.77 9.73 4.74
N PHE A 253 2.19 8.97 5.74
CA PHE A 253 3.44 9.20 6.44
C PHE A 253 4.59 8.46 5.81
N ILE A 254 5.74 9.11 5.80
CA ILE A 254 7.04 8.49 5.52
C ILE A 254 8.05 8.90 6.58
N GLN A 255 9.02 8.04 6.84
CA GLN A 255 10.18 8.37 7.65
C GLN A 255 11.36 8.65 6.73
N LYS A 256 11.96 9.87 6.80
CA LYS A 256 13.04 10.30 5.92
C LYS A 256 14.32 9.53 6.22
N PRO A 257 14.84 8.69 5.29
CA PRO A 257 16.18 8.12 5.42
C PRO A 257 17.26 9.19 5.49
N VAL A 258 18.37 8.90 6.16
CA VAL A 258 19.45 9.88 6.42
C VAL A 258 19.96 10.52 5.13
N GLU A 259 20.20 9.71 4.10
CA GLU A 259 20.77 10.16 2.82
C GLU A 259 19.75 10.82 1.88
N MET A 260 18.46 10.69 2.14
CA MET A 260 17.40 11.19 1.26
C MET A 260 17.01 12.63 1.63
N LYS A 261 17.19 13.58 0.73
CA LYS A 261 16.75 14.99 0.91
C LYS A 261 15.36 15.25 0.34
N GLU A 262 14.99 14.54 -0.69
CA GLU A 262 13.72 14.67 -1.39
C GLU A 262 13.21 13.29 -1.84
N ILE A 263 11.91 13.16 -1.98
CA ILE A 263 11.27 12.02 -2.64
C ILE A 263 10.81 12.43 -4.04
N SER A 264 10.99 11.55 -5.02
CA SER A 264 10.52 11.73 -6.38
C SER A 264 9.39 10.78 -6.71
N PHE A 265 8.36 11.32 -7.37
CA PHE A 265 7.21 10.58 -7.89
C PHE A 265 7.35 10.55 -9.42
N SER A 266 7.73 9.39 -9.99
CA SER A 266 7.80 9.24 -11.45
C SER A 266 6.43 9.43 -12.10
N ALA A 267 6.40 10.08 -13.25
CA ALA A 267 5.16 10.24 -14.01
C ALA A 267 4.54 8.90 -14.47
N GLU A 268 5.34 7.84 -14.55
CA GLU A 268 4.90 6.50 -14.94
C GLU A 268 3.95 5.84 -13.92
N GLY A 269 4.02 6.25 -12.66
CA GLY A 269 3.16 5.75 -11.59
C GLY A 269 1.71 6.23 -11.68
N ARG A 270 1.41 7.22 -12.52
CA ARG A 270 0.06 7.78 -12.69
C ARG A 270 -0.88 6.80 -13.40
N GLN A 271 -2.09 6.69 -12.90
CA GLN A 271 -3.13 5.85 -13.50
C GLN A 271 -4.55 6.36 -13.19
N LEU A 272 -5.54 5.87 -13.95
CA LEU A 272 -6.93 6.36 -13.86
C LEU A 272 -7.82 5.56 -12.90
N ASN A 273 -7.31 4.49 -12.31
CA ASN A 273 -8.06 3.65 -11.38
C ASN A 273 -7.13 3.01 -10.35
N ALA A 274 -7.71 2.34 -9.36
CA ALA A 274 -6.97 1.66 -8.29
C ALA A 274 -6.50 0.24 -8.66
N THR A 275 -6.58 -0.17 -9.94
CA THR A 275 -6.18 -1.51 -10.35
C THR A 275 -4.66 -1.60 -10.43
N VAL A 276 -4.09 -2.58 -9.76
CA VAL A 276 -2.66 -2.87 -9.84
C VAL A 276 -2.33 -3.36 -11.25
N ARG A 277 -1.40 -2.69 -11.92
CA ARG A 277 -0.93 -3.10 -13.25
C ARG A 277 -0.03 -4.34 -13.12
N GLN A 278 -0.10 -5.24 -14.10
CA GLN A 278 0.93 -6.28 -14.22
C GLN A 278 2.29 -5.63 -14.43
N ARG A 279 3.23 -5.93 -13.54
CA ARG A 279 4.60 -5.44 -13.62
C ARG A 279 5.46 -6.47 -14.34
N THR A 280 6.22 -6.02 -15.32
CA THR A 280 7.17 -6.88 -16.06
C THR A 280 8.50 -7.05 -15.31
N THR A 281 8.75 -6.20 -14.31
CA THR A 281 9.95 -6.26 -13.47
C THR A 281 9.53 -6.14 -12.01
N THR A 282 9.98 -7.07 -11.17
CA THR A 282 9.99 -6.90 -9.72
C THR A 282 11.11 -5.93 -9.35
N ARG A 283 10.92 -5.07 -8.34
CA ARG A 283 12.07 -4.43 -7.68
C ARG A 283 12.94 -5.55 -7.12
N SER A 284 14.01 -5.86 -7.83
CA SER A 284 14.85 -7.01 -7.56
C SER A 284 15.83 -6.73 -6.42
N THR A 285 15.32 -6.63 -5.19
CA THR A 285 16.17 -6.66 -3.99
C THR A 285 15.58 -7.54 -2.90
N VAL A 286 14.48 -8.24 -3.17
CA VAL A 286 13.92 -9.17 -2.19
C VAL A 286 14.90 -10.33 -2.03
N SER A 287 15.54 -10.42 -0.87
CA SER A 287 16.36 -11.57 -0.51
C SER A 287 15.52 -12.85 -0.69
N PRO A 288 16.02 -13.89 -1.39
CA PRO A 288 15.27 -15.13 -1.61
C PRO A 288 14.91 -15.85 -0.30
N ASN A 289 15.52 -15.46 0.79
CA ASN A 289 15.31 -16.05 2.12
C ASN A 289 14.37 -15.23 3.02
N ARG A 290 13.63 -14.29 2.44
CA ARG A 290 12.72 -13.40 3.17
C ARG A 290 11.30 -13.98 3.20
N THR A 291 10.72 -14.11 4.39
CA THR A 291 9.35 -14.63 4.58
C THR A 291 8.48 -13.59 5.29
N VAL A 292 7.34 -13.27 4.70
CA VAL A 292 6.39 -12.28 5.21
C VAL A 292 5.18 -12.98 5.83
N PHE A 293 4.79 -12.54 7.04
CA PHE A 293 3.60 -12.98 7.75
C PHE A 293 2.73 -11.77 8.10
N ASN A 294 1.49 -11.76 7.66
CA ASN A 294 0.51 -10.73 7.99
C ASN A 294 -0.49 -11.24 9.01
N PHE A 295 -0.62 -10.54 10.13
CA PHE A 295 -1.55 -10.88 11.20
C PHE A 295 -2.62 -9.82 11.33
N THR A 296 -3.84 -10.24 11.70
CA THR A 296 -4.96 -9.36 11.97
C THR A 296 -5.53 -9.60 13.36
N LEU A 297 -6.02 -8.53 13.98
CA LEU A 297 -6.83 -8.55 15.18
C LEU A 297 -8.19 -7.94 14.84
N ASN A 298 -9.24 -8.71 15.05
CA ASN A 298 -10.61 -8.28 14.78
C ASN A 298 -11.42 -8.24 16.08
N ASP A 299 -12.26 -7.23 16.21
CA ASP A 299 -13.48 -7.30 17.00
C ASP A 299 -14.70 -7.43 16.06
N ASP A 300 -15.94 -7.31 16.56
CA ASP A 300 -17.14 -7.40 15.73
C ASP A 300 -17.27 -6.25 14.69
N THR A 301 -16.46 -5.19 14.81
CA THR A 301 -16.63 -3.94 14.07
C THR A 301 -15.38 -3.56 13.29
N TYR A 302 -14.22 -3.66 13.91
CA TYR A 302 -12.96 -3.11 13.40
C TYR A 302 -11.87 -4.18 13.28
N THR A 303 -10.95 -3.94 12.38
CA THR A 303 -9.78 -4.77 12.13
C THR A 303 -8.52 -3.93 12.17
N ASP A 304 -7.51 -4.40 12.88
CA ASP A 304 -6.14 -3.86 12.76
C ASP A 304 -5.16 -4.95 12.37
N ARG A 305 -3.98 -4.57 11.90
CA ARG A 305 -2.98 -5.50 11.40
C ARG A 305 -1.55 -5.16 11.82
N THR A 306 -0.71 -6.20 11.86
CA THR A 306 0.73 -6.10 11.98
C THR A 306 1.40 -7.10 11.06
N ARG A 307 2.66 -6.84 10.72
CA ARG A 307 3.47 -7.71 9.85
C ARG A 307 4.75 -8.10 10.56
N VAL A 308 5.11 -9.36 10.44
CA VAL A 308 6.45 -9.86 10.78
C VAL A 308 7.12 -10.32 9.52
N VAL A 309 8.35 -9.90 9.31
CA VAL A 309 9.17 -10.35 8.19
C VAL A 309 10.41 -11.03 8.73
N ILE A 310 10.58 -12.29 8.40
CA ILE A 310 11.80 -13.01 8.72
C ILE A 310 12.79 -12.81 7.58
N ASN A 311 13.91 -12.16 7.90
CA ASN A 311 14.99 -11.88 6.97
C ASN A 311 16.33 -12.09 7.68
N PRO A 312 17.15 -13.07 7.24
CA PRO A 312 18.47 -13.33 7.85
C PRO A 312 19.44 -12.15 7.79
N GLU A 313 19.21 -11.21 6.86
CA GLU A 313 20.06 -10.02 6.66
C GLU A 313 19.61 -8.80 7.49
N ALA A 314 18.46 -8.89 8.17
CA ALA A 314 17.93 -7.81 8.99
C ALA A 314 18.61 -7.77 10.37
N SER A 315 18.47 -6.65 11.06
CA SER A 315 18.89 -6.46 12.44
C SER A 315 17.78 -6.80 13.44
N MET A 316 18.14 -6.97 14.72
CA MET A 316 17.18 -6.94 15.83
C MET A 316 16.86 -5.51 16.28
N ASP A 317 17.68 -4.53 15.86
CA ASP A 317 17.43 -3.11 16.09
C ASP A 317 16.51 -2.55 15.00
N TYR A 318 15.86 -1.43 15.32
CA TYR A 318 14.97 -0.75 14.39
C TYR A 318 15.73 -0.22 13.17
N GLU A 319 15.37 -0.70 11.99
CA GLU A 319 15.91 -0.27 10.69
C GLU A 319 14.81 0.46 9.90
N MET A 320 14.93 1.78 9.78
CA MET A 320 13.96 2.65 9.09
C MET A 320 13.63 2.19 7.65
N SER A 321 14.57 1.54 6.97
CA SER A 321 14.39 1.02 5.61
C SER A 321 13.51 -0.23 5.53
N ARG A 322 13.31 -0.94 6.64
CA ARG A 322 12.65 -2.24 6.71
C ARG A 322 11.49 -2.27 7.68
N ASP A 323 11.64 -1.58 8.82
CA ASP A 323 10.65 -1.55 9.89
C ASP A 323 9.68 -0.39 9.76
N ALA A 324 8.48 -0.57 10.30
CA ALA A 324 7.56 0.52 10.52
C ALA A 324 7.13 0.58 11.99
N ALA A 325 7.35 1.73 12.61
CA ALA A 325 6.83 1.99 13.95
C ALA A 325 5.29 1.97 13.91
N LYS A 326 4.66 1.36 14.93
CA LYS A 326 3.20 1.41 15.08
C LYS A 326 2.77 2.82 15.44
N PHE A 327 1.91 3.40 14.60
CA PHE A 327 1.11 4.57 14.96
C PHE A 327 -0.15 4.09 15.65
N MET A 328 -0.34 4.55 16.88
CA MET A 328 -1.55 4.25 17.64
C MET A 328 -2.67 5.21 17.23
N SER A 329 -3.87 4.67 17.03
CA SER A 329 -5.06 5.49 16.79
C SER A 329 -5.42 6.29 18.04
N ASP A 330 -5.87 7.51 17.84
CA ASP A 330 -6.45 8.33 18.92
C ASP A 330 -7.88 7.87 19.30
N ASP A 331 -8.53 7.09 18.41
CA ASP A 331 -9.83 6.47 18.69
C ASP A 331 -9.65 5.30 19.65
N LYS A 332 -10.18 5.48 20.87
CA LYS A 332 -10.01 4.51 21.96
C LYS A 332 -10.93 3.29 21.86
N ASP A 333 -11.88 3.32 20.92
CA ASP A 333 -12.84 2.21 20.74
C ASP A 333 -12.32 1.12 19.79
N VAL A 334 -11.24 1.39 19.03
CA VAL A 334 -10.73 0.46 18.03
C VAL A 334 -9.62 -0.45 18.57
N PRO A 335 -9.62 -1.74 18.20
CA PRO A 335 -8.53 -2.65 18.55
C PRO A 335 -7.25 -2.25 17.80
N GLN A 336 -6.10 -2.50 18.41
CA GLN A 336 -4.83 -2.29 17.75
C GLN A 336 -3.89 -3.45 18.02
N LEU A 337 -3.19 -3.87 16.97
CA LEU A 337 -2.25 -4.99 16.94
C LEU A 337 -0.85 -4.51 16.59
N PHE A 338 0.13 -5.00 17.30
CA PHE A 338 1.54 -4.68 17.08
C PHE A 338 2.45 -5.78 17.59
N THR A 339 3.68 -5.80 17.11
CA THR A 339 4.73 -6.61 17.73
C THR A 339 5.62 -5.73 18.60
N LEU A 340 6.39 -6.36 19.50
CA LEU A 340 7.28 -5.66 20.42
C LEU A 340 8.70 -6.21 20.33
N ASP A 341 9.68 -5.33 20.53
CA ASP A 341 11.05 -5.73 20.83
C ASP A 341 11.31 -5.78 22.35
N ALA A 342 12.53 -6.14 22.72
CA ALA A 342 12.94 -6.22 24.12
C ALA A 342 12.96 -4.84 24.83
N THR A 343 12.94 -3.73 24.10
CA THR A 343 12.88 -2.37 24.64
C THR A 343 11.44 -1.88 24.85
N GLY A 344 10.44 -2.68 24.44
CA GLY A 344 9.02 -2.31 24.50
C GLY A 344 8.56 -1.41 23.37
N ARG A 345 9.29 -1.31 22.27
CA ARG A 345 8.89 -0.56 21.07
C ARG A 345 7.83 -1.31 20.30
N TYR A 346 6.82 -0.59 19.79
CA TYR A 346 5.71 -1.13 19.01
C TYR A 346 5.99 -1.02 17.50
N TYR A 347 5.80 -2.13 16.79
CA TYR A 347 5.99 -2.24 15.35
C TYR A 347 4.68 -2.56 14.64
N ALA A 348 4.43 -1.87 13.54
CA ALA A 348 3.43 -2.25 12.54
C ALA A 348 4.03 -3.19 11.47
N ILE A 349 5.32 -3.01 11.14
CA ILE A 349 6.15 -3.97 10.39
C ILE A 349 7.42 -4.17 11.19
N ASN A 350 7.75 -5.44 11.46
CA ASN A 350 8.94 -5.86 12.20
C ASN A 350 9.72 -6.86 11.34
N GLU A 351 10.78 -6.38 10.69
CA GLU A 351 11.65 -7.21 9.88
C GLU A 351 12.90 -7.58 10.67
N ARG A 352 13.12 -8.87 10.87
CA ARG A 352 14.13 -9.37 11.82
C ARG A 352 14.68 -10.73 11.44
N PRO A 353 15.88 -11.10 11.89
CA PRO A 353 16.35 -12.47 11.76
C PRO A 353 15.56 -13.42 12.68
N LEU A 354 15.48 -14.68 12.29
CA LEU A 354 14.85 -15.75 13.08
C LEU A 354 15.83 -16.25 14.18
N SER A 355 16.12 -15.42 15.18
CA SER A 355 17.13 -15.75 16.19
C SER A 355 16.72 -16.90 17.12
N ASN A 356 15.52 -16.84 17.68
CA ASN A 356 14.93 -17.84 18.58
C ASN A 356 13.54 -18.32 18.15
N GLY A 357 13.10 -17.85 16.98
CA GLY A 357 11.79 -18.17 16.43
C GLY A 357 10.61 -17.51 17.11
N THR A 358 10.81 -16.66 18.13
CA THR A 358 9.71 -16.07 18.89
C THR A 358 9.60 -14.55 18.66
N VAL A 359 8.35 -14.05 18.64
CA VAL A 359 8.03 -12.63 18.52
C VAL A 359 6.93 -12.30 19.53
N SER A 360 7.18 -11.31 20.39
CA SER A 360 6.17 -10.80 21.31
C SER A 360 5.11 -10.01 20.56
N VAL A 361 3.84 -10.29 20.87
CA VAL A 361 2.68 -9.61 20.30
C VAL A 361 1.95 -8.85 21.39
N GLY A 362 1.69 -7.58 21.11
CA GLY A 362 0.86 -6.73 21.95
C GLY A 362 -0.41 -6.34 21.22
N ILE A 363 -1.44 -6.11 22.03
CA ILE A 363 -2.71 -5.58 21.57
C ILE A 363 -3.13 -4.40 22.45
N TYR A 364 -3.93 -3.53 21.87
CA TYR A 364 -4.79 -2.62 22.61
C TYR A 364 -6.23 -3.03 22.32
N ALA A 365 -6.98 -3.35 23.37
CA ALA A 365 -8.41 -3.65 23.31
C ALA A 365 -9.19 -2.37 23.59
N GLY A 366 -9.96 -1.88 22.62
CA GLY A 366 -10.73 -0.64 22.78
C GLY A 366 -11.84 -0.77 23.83
N LYS A 367 -12.37 -1.97 24.00
CA LYS A 367 -13.43 -2.31 24.98
C LYS A 367 -13.20 -3.70 25.54
N ALA A 368 -13.76 -4.00 26.68
CA ALA A 368 -13.83 -5.37 27.18
C ALA A 368 -14.70 -6.23 26.25
N GLY A 369 -14.23 -7.39 25.83
CA GLY A 369 -14.97 -8.22 24.89
C GLY A 369 -14.15 -9.34 24.24
N THR A 370 -14.69 -9.85 23.16
CA THR A 370 -14.12 -10.95 22.38
C THR A 370 -13.34 -10.40 21.19
N TYR A 371 -12.16 -10.94 20.96
CA TYR A 371 -11.25 -10.60 19.87
C TYR A 371 -10.77 -11.86 19.17
N THR A 372 -10.49 -11.77 17.89
CA THR A 372 -9.93 -12.86 17.09
C THR A 372 -8.63 -12.44 16.46
N LEU A 373 -7.55 -13.19 16.71
CA LEU A 373 -6.23 -13.04 16.11
C LEU A 373 -6.05 -14.11 15.06
N SER A 374 -5.66 -13.71 13.86
CA SER A 374 -5.53 -14.59 12.70
C SER A 374 -4.25 -14.29 11.89
N LEU A 375 -3.71 -15.32 11.25
CA LEU A 375 -2.78 -15.15 10.14
C LEU A 375 -3.61 -14.85 8.88
N ALA A 376 -3.49 -13.65 8.33
CA ALA A 376 -4.23 -13.25 7.15
C ALA A 376 -3.63 -13.85 5.88
N ASP A 377 -2.31 -13.75 5.73
CA ASP A 377 -1.54 -14.37 4.66
C ASP A 377 -0.06 -14.53 5.03
N ALA A 378 0.65 -15.35 4.25
CA ALA A 378 2.10 -15.49 4.28
C ALA A 378 2.63 -15.74 2.87
N THR A 379 3.83 -15.23 2.55
CA THR A 379 4.42 -15.37 1.21
C THR A 379 4.91 -16.79 0.88
N VAL A 380 5.12 -17.59 1.90
CA VAL A 380 5.52 -19.01 1.79
C VAL A 380 4.60 -19.81 2.69
N THR A 381 4.29 -21.05 2.31
CA THR A 381 3.64 -21.99 3.22
C THR A 381 4.56 -22.14 4.44
N ALA A 382 4.20 -21.47 5.54
CA ALA A 382 4.94 -21.60 6.79
C ALA A 382 4.84 -23.05 7.26
N ASP A 383 5.96 -23.60 7.76
CA ASP A 383 5.87 -24.94 8.34
C ASP A 383 4.99 -24.94 9.58
N GLU A 384 5.05 -23.86 10.36
CA GLU A 384 4.25 -23.72 11.57
C GLU A 384 4.24 -22.27 12.08
N VAL A 385 3.05 -21.73 12.36
CA VAL A 385 2.84 -20.45 13.04
C VAL A 385 2.04 -20.70 14.33
N ILE A 386 2.71 -20.74 15.47
CA ILE A 386 2.09 -21.03 16.75
C ILE A 386 1.93 -19.74 17.55
N LEU A 387 0.68 -19.42 17.90
CA LEU A 387 0.37 -18.43 18.92
C LEU A 387 0.29 -19.13 20.28
N THR A 388 1.01 -18.61 21.26
CA THR A 388 0.90 -19.00 22.67
C THR A 388 0.20 -17.87 23.44
N ASP A 389 -0.92 -18.17 24.07
CA ASP A 389 -1.55 -17.32 25.08
C ASP A 389 -1.00 -17.70 26.45
N LYS A 390 -0.11 -16.87 27.00
CA LYS A 390 0.57 -17.12 28.29
C LYS A 390 -0.38 -17.07 29.49
N LEU A 391 -1.52 -16.39 29.35
CA LEU A 391 -2.52 -16.30 30.40
C LEU A 391 -3.27 -17.65 30.61
N THR A 392 -3.62 -18.31 29.50
CA THR A 392 -4.38 -19.57 29.53
C THR A 392 -3.50 -20.79 29.33
N GLY A 393 -2.27 -20.62 28.86
CA GLY A 393 -1.37 -21.69 28.44
C GLY A 393 -1.74 -22.31 27.07
N SER A 394 -2.77 -21.79 26.41
CA SER A 394 -3.25 -22.30 25.11
C SER A 394 -2.24 -22.06 24.01
N LYS A 395 -2.14 -23.04 23.08
CA LYS A 395 -1.34 -22.93 21.86
C LYS A 395 -2.21 -23.20 20.65
N THR A 396 -2.21 -22.29 19.70
CA THR A 396 -3.00 -22.38 18.46
C THR A 396 -2.10 -22.26 17.25
N ARG A 397 -2.28 -23.12 16.29
CA ARG A 397 -1.64 -23.02 14.96
C ARG A 397 -2.41 -22.05 14.10
N LEU A 398 -1.90 -20.81 13.96
CA LEU A 398 -2.54 -19.77 13.16
C LEU A 398 -2.48 -20.02 11.66
N ASP A 399 -1.60 -20.90 11.19
CA ASP A 399 -1.55 -21.38 9.82
C ASP A 399 -2.69 -22.35 9.46
N LEU A 400 -3.43 -22.82 10.45
CA LEU A 400 -4.57 -23.74 10.29
C LEU A 400 -5.90 -23.15 10.78
N ASP A 401 -5.87 -22.32 11.81
CA ASP A 401 -7.06 -21.79 12.47
C ASP A 401 -6.80 -20.40 13.06
N SER A 402 -7.82 -19.69 13.46
CA SER A 402 -7.75 -18.43 14.19
C SER A 402 -7.87 -18.64 15.70
N TYR A 403 -7.36 -17.70 16.49
CA TYR A 403 -7.46 -17.72 17.94
C TYR A 403 -8.42 -16.66 18.46
N THR A 404 -9.52 -17.11 19.08
CA THR A 404 -10.52 -16.24 19.70
C THR A 404 -10.34 -16.23 21.22
N PHE A 405 -10.34 -15.05 21.82
CA PHE A 405 -10.12 -14.84 23.25
C PHE A 405 -10.94 -13.66 23.77
N THR A 406 -11.09 -13.59 25.09
CA THR A 406 -11.66 -12.43 25.78
C THR A 406 -10.60 -11.66 26.53
N THR A 407 -10.77 -10.35 26.65
CA THR A 407 -9.89 -9.48 27.42
C THR A 407 -10.64 -8.25 27.92
N GLU A 408 -10.10 -7.62 28.97
CA GLU A 408 -10.52 -6.30 29.43
C GLU A 408 -10.03 -5.20 28.46
N ALA A 409 -10.63 -4.01 28.53
CA ALA A 409 -10.17 -2.86 27.76
C ALA A 409 -8.76 -2.40 28.19
N GLY A 410 -7.95 -1.96 27.24
CA GLY A 410 -6.60 -1.43 27.47
C GLY A 410 -5.49 -2.21 26.80
N PHE A 411 -4.26 -1.90 27.21
CA PHE A 411 -3.07 -2.57 26.68
C PHE A 411 -2.87 -3.96 27.29
N CYS A 412 -2.47 -4.90 26.43
CA CYS A 412 -2.06 -6.24 26.82
C CYS A 412 -0.78 -6.57 26.00
N THR A 413 0.39 -6.48 26.65
CA THR A 413 1.70 -6.51 25.98
C THR A 413 2.56 -7.74 26.31
N ASP A 414 2.16 -8.52 27.29
CA ASP A 414 2.92 -9.65 27.85
C ASP A 414 2.21 -11.03 27.70
N ARG A 415 0.98 -11.02 27.18
CA ARG A 415 0.12 -12.20 27.08
C ARG A 415 0.45 -13.09 25.89
N PHE A 416 0.74 -12.50 24.72
CA PHE A 416 0.83 -13.25 23.48
C PHE A 416 2.25 -13.36 22.96
N GLU A 417 2.58 -14.54 22.45
CA GLU A 417 3.85 -14.83 21.80
C GLU A 417 3.60 -15.66 20.54
N LEU A 418 4.15 -15.22 19.43
CA LEU A 418 4.22 -15.99 18.19
C LEU A 418 5.53 -16.77 18.13
N ARG A 419 5.44 -18.03 17.76
CA ARG A 419 6.57 -18.84 17.34
C ARG A 419 6.44 -19.11 15.85
N LEU A 420 7.44 -18.66 15.09
CA LEU A 420 7.49 -18.79 13.64
C LEU A 420 8.55 -19.84 13.28
N THR A 421 8.13 -20.84 12.51
CA THR A 421 9.07 -21.81 11.92
C THR A 421 8.99 -21.60 10.40
N THR A 422 10.05 -21.07 9.84
CA THR A 422 10.20 -21.02 8.38
C THR A 422 10.98 -22.26 7.95
N ARG A 423 10.60 -22.90 6.87
CA ARG A 423 11.57 -23.72 6.16
C ARG A 423 12.70 -22.79 5.79
N THR A 424 13.78 -22.87 6.53
CA THR A 424 15.05 -22.53 5.94
C THR A 424 15.14 -23.46 4.75
N ILE A 425 15.05 -22.93 3.53
CA ILE A 425 15.84 -23.50 2.46
C ILE A 425 17.25 -23.21 2.97
N THR A 426 17.75 -24.02 3.88
CA THR A 426 19.17 -24.14 4.10
C THR A 426 19.68 -24.35 2.70
N GLY A 427 20.38 -23.33 2.19
CA GLY A 427 21.15 -23.52 0.99
C GLY A 427 21.81 -24.86 1.24
N VAL A 428 21.51 -25.81 0.40
CA VAL A 428 22.25 -27.04 0.35
C VAL A 428 23.68 -26.52 0.40
N GLU A 429 24.39 -26.73 1.54
CA GLU A 429 25.80 -26.90 1.40
C GLU A 429 25.87 -27.85 0.23
N GLU A 430 26.42 -27.39 -0.88
CA GLU A 430 26.93 -28.24 -1.89
C GLU A 430 27.99 -29.13 -1.21
N THR A 431 27.57 -30.10 -0.42
CA THR A 431 28.15 -31.37 -0.53
C THR A 431 27.80 -31.77 -1.97
N GLN A 432 28.77 -31.68 -2.83
CA GLN A 432 28.76 -32.35 -4.12
C GLN A 432 28.36 -33.81 -3.91
N ASP A 433 27.08 -34.07 -3.63
CA ASP A 433 26.43 -35.31 -3.94
C ASP A 433 25.97 -35.17 -5.38
N THR A 434 26.83 -35.65 -6.28
CA THR A 434 26.64 -35.70 -7.72
C THR A 434 25.48 -36.60 -8.15
N ASN A 435 24.35 -36.61 -7.40
CA ASN A 435 23.32 -37.67 -7.54
C ASN A 435 21.86 -37.20 -7.47
N THR A 436 21.55 -35.94 -7.71
CA THR A 436 20.15 -35.50 -7.82
C THR A 436 19.62 -35.73 -9.23
N ALA A 437 18.50 -36.45 -9.32
CA ALA A 437 17.79 -36.59 -10.57
C ALA A 437 17.34 -35.24 -11.10
N GLN A 438 17.47 -35.01 -12.40
CA GLN A 438 16.97 -33.83 -13.09
C GLN A 438 15.94 -34.25 -14.16
N VAL A 439 14.81 -33.56 -14.19
CA VAL A 439 13.75 -33.82 -15.17
C VAL A 439 13.35 -32.51 -15.82
N THR A 440 13.44 -32.43 -17.13
CA THR A 440 13.04 -31.25 -17.91
C THR A 440 12.15 -31.65 -19.07
N ALA A 441 11.22 -30.79 -19.49
CA ALA A 441 10.39 -30.97 -20.68
C ALA A 441 10.88 -30.09 -21.83
N GLY A 442 10.81 -30.59 -23.05
CA GLY A 442 11.10 -29.81 -24.24
C GLY A 442 10.85 -30.57 -25.53
N ALA A 443 10.35 -29.88 -26.55
CA ALA A 443 10.18 -30.42 -27.90
C ALA A 443 9.41 -31.76 -28.01
N GLY A 444 8.37 -31.98 -27.19
CA GLY A 444 7.58 -33.20 -27.20
C GLY A 444 8.24 -34.43 -26.54
N GLN A 445 9.17 -34.18 -25.65
CA GLN A 445 9.86 -35.22 -24.89
C GLN A 445 10.19 -34.78 -23.45
N ILE A 446 10.29 -35.74 -22.55
CA ILE A 446 10.81 -35.55 -21.18
C ILE A 446 12.28 -36.02 -21.17
N LEU A 447 13.17 -35.12 -20.80
CA LEU A 447 14.58 -35.41 -20.61
C LEU A 447 14.81 -35.69 -19.12
N ILE A 448 15.39 -36.84 -18.83
CA ILE A 448 15.65 -37.34 -17.47
C ILE A 448 17.16 -37.62 -17.34
N SER A 449 17.77 -37.01 -16.31
CA SER A 449 19.14 -37.29 -15.90
C SER A 449 19.12 -37.80 -14.47
N ALA A 450 19.56 -39.01 -14.23
CA ALA A 450 19.56 -39.68 -12.93
C ALA A 450 20.56 -40.82 -12.90
N GLN A 451 20.72 -41.46 -11.74
CA GLN A 451 21.70 -42.58 -11.60
C GLN A 451 21.21 -43.85 -12.28
N PRO A 452 22.09 -44.58 -12.99
CA PRO A 452 21.80 -45.95 -13.38
C PRO A 452 21.50 -46.79 -12.14
N GLY A 453 20.38 -47.51 -12.17
CA GLY A 453 19.89 -48.30 -11.05
C GLY A 453 18.66 -47.70 -10.36
N ASP A 454 18.36 -46.41 -10.57
CA ASP A 454 17.15 -45.82 -10.03
C ASP A 454 15.91 -46.34 -10.73
N GLU A 455 14.85 -46.55 -9.95
CA GLU A 455 13.52 -46.87 -10.48
C GLU A 455 12.82 -45.57 -10.93
N MET A 456 12.41 -45.55 -12.20
CA MET A 456 11.71 -44.42 -12.82
C MET A 456 10.27 -44.81 -13.17
N ARG A 457 9.32 -43.92 -12.81
CA ARG A 457 7.92 -44.04 -13.18
C ARG A 457 7.40 -42.72 -13.71
N VAL A 458 6.74 -42.75 -14.87
CA VAL A 458 6.08 -41.58 -15.49
C VAL A 458 4.59 -41.85 -15.59
N CYS A 459 3.77 -40.95 -15.04
CA CYS A 459 2.32 -41.01 -15.08
C CYS A 459 1.74 -39.74 -15.71
N ASN A 460 0.60 -39.89 -16.41
CA ASN A 460 -0.22 -38.73 -16.79
C ASN A 460 -1.08 -38.22 -15.62
N VAL A 461 -1.82 -37.14 -15.82
CA VAL A 461 -2.70 -36.52 -14.78
C VAL A 461 -3.84 -37.45 -14.31
N THR A 462 -4.21 -38.44 -15.05
CA THR A 462 -5.24 -39.43 -14.66
C THR A 462 -4.68 -40.59 -13.86
N GLY A 463 -3.33 -40.54 -13.57
CA GLY A 463 -2.62 -41.61 -12.84
C GLY A 463 -2.26 -42.84 -13.71
N GLN A 464 -2.52 -42.79 -15.01
CA GLN A 464 -2.08 -43.84 -15.91
C GLN A 464 -0.58 -43.85 -16.07
N VAL A 465 0.06 -45.00 -15.87
CA VAL A 465 1.50 -45.17 -16.05
C VAL A 465 1.82 -45.18 -17.55
N ILE A 466 2.67 -44.24 -17.96
CA ILE A 466 3.16 -44.14 -19.35
C ILE A 466 4.45 -44.95 -19.53
N GLU A 467 5.30 -44.88 -18.54
CA GLU A 467 6.60 -45.62 -18.53
C GLU A 467 6.96 -46.05 -17.10
N HIS A 468 7.51 -47.23 -16.95
CA HIS A 468 8.04 -47.71 -15.67
C HIS A 468 9.23 -48.64 -15.96
N ARG A 469 10.42 -48.25 -15.49
CA ARG A 469 11.64 -49.04 -15.64
C ARG A 469 12.73 -48.63 -14.65
N ILE A 470 13.72 -49.51 -14.53
CA ILE A 470 14.99 -49.20 -13.87
C ILE A 470 15.90 -48.54 -14.90
N LEU A 471 16.52 -47.42 -14.53
CA LEU A 471 17.42 -46.67 -15.40
C LEU A 471 18.73 -47.45 -15.60
N THR A 472 19.10 -47.65 -16.86
CA THR A 472 20.37 -48.30 -17.24
C THR A 472 21.40 -47.30 -17.73
N GLN A 473 21.02 -46.06 -17.95
CA GLN A 473 21.86 -44.96 -18.42
C GLN A 473 21.57 -43.69 -17.57
N SER A 474 22.58 -42.85 -17.44
CA SER A 474 22.47 -41.60 -16.65
C SER A 474 21.63 -40.50 -17.29
N SER A 475 21.27 -40.60 -18.55
CA SER A 475 20.41 -39.68 -19.26
C SER A 475 19.52 -40.41 -20.26
N ILE A 476 18.23 -40.15 -20.24
CA ILE A 476 17.25 -40.71 -21.18
C ILE A 476 16.31 -39.62 -21.68
N SER A 477 15.79 -39.81 -22.90
CA SER A 477 14.73 -39.02 -23.50
C SER A 477 13.49 -39.90 -23.72
N LEU A 478 12.38 -39.46 -23.20
CA LEU A 478 11.07 -40.13 -23.34
C LEU A 478 10.15 -39.26 -24.19
N PRO A 479 9.82 -39.68 -25.43
CA PRO A 479 8.84 -38.99 -26.25
C PRO A 479 7.45 -39.07 -25.59
N VAL A 480 6.77 -37.92 -25.48
CA VAL A 480 5.43 -37.82 -24.90
C VAL A 480 4.57 -36.83 -25.68
N ALA A 481 3.26 -37.03 -25.68
CA ALA A 481 2.35 -36.03 -26.19
C ALA A 481 2.31 -34.79 -25.31
N PRO A 482 1.90 -33.61 -25.83
CA PRO A 482 1.69 -32.44 -24.99
C PRO A 482 0.72 -32.73 -23.84
N GLY A 483 1.13 -32.42 -22.60
CA GLY A 483 0.30 -32.71 -21.41
C GLY A 483 1.07 -32.59 -20.12
N PHE A 484 0.39 -32.80 -19.00
CA PHE A 484 1.01 -32.83 -17.67
C PHE A 484 1.41 -34.26 -17.29
N TYR A 485 2.61 -34.38 -16.75
CA TYR A 485 3.19 -35.64 -16.31
C TYR A 485 3.75 -35.53 -14.90
N ILE A 486 3.67 -36.64 -14.18
CA ILE A 486 4.33 -36.83 -12.90
C ILE A 486 5.43 -37.87 -13.11
N VAL A 487 6.69 -37.48 -12.88
CA VAL A 487 7.85 -38.33 -13.01
C VAL A 487 8.39 -38.61 -11.60
N THR A 488 8.49 -39.87 -11.22
CA THR A 488 9.09 -40.32 -9.96
C THR A 488 10.39 -41.07 -10.27
N ILE A 489 11.47 -40.70 -9.61
CA ILE A 489 12.79 -41.32 -9.75
C ILE A 489 13.31 -41.64 -8.34
N GLY A 490 13.40 -42.90 -8.00
CA GLY A 490 13.70 -43.30 -6.62
C GLY A 490 12.71 -42.74 -5.63
N LYS A 491 13.10 -41.75 -4.79
CA LYS A 491 12.25 -41.07 -3.82
C LYS A 491 11.83 -39.68 -4.27
N GLU A 492 12.33 -39.18 -5.38
CA GLU A 492 12.07 -37.85 -5.89
C GLU A 492 10.87 -37.82 -6.84
N THR A 493 10.08 -36.76 -6.83
CA THR A 493 8.91 -36.59 -7.70
C THR A 493 8.90 -35.22 -8.36
N PHE A 494 8.78 -35.21 -9.67
CA PHE A 494 8.80 -34.04 -10.54
C PHE A 494 7.45 -33.88 -11.22
N LYS A 495 6.99 -32.62 -11.35
CA LYS A 495 5.79 -32.27 -12.14
C LYS A 495 6.25 -31.57 -13.42
N ILE A 496 5.90 -32.12 -14.56
CA ILE A 496 6.36 -31.67 -15.89
C ILE A 496 5.15 -31.32 -16.75
N MET A 497 5.28 -30.25 -17.54
CA MET A 497 4.25 -29.79 -18.48
C MET A 497 4.82 -29.70 -19.89
#